data_0f5ebd84ecf2b5e1c5210dc5f8d35654
#
_entry.id   0f5ebd84ecf2b5e1c5210dc5f8d35654
#
_cell.length_a   1.000
_cell.length_b   1.000
_cell.length_c   1.000
_cell.angle_alpha   90.00
_cell.angle_beta   90.00
_cell.angle_gamma   90.00
#
_symmetry.space_group_name_H-M   'P 1'
#
loop_
_entity.id
_entity.type
_entity.pdbx_description
1 polymer ?
#
loop_
_entity_poly.entity_id
_entity_poly.type
_entity_poly.pdbx_seq_one_letter_code
_entity_poly.pdbx_strand_id
1 'polypeptide(L)'
;VINAAVVIQKGKILGVVPKTYLPNYKEFYEQRWFTSALQVSENSVRLCGQIVPMGNNLLFETAETTFGIEICEDLWATVPPSSSLALQGAEIIFNLSADDEGIGKHNYLCSLISQQSARCISGYVFSSSGFGESTTDVVFAGNGLIYENGYLLARSERFCLEEQLIINEIDVECIRAERRVNTTFAANKANCPGKEAIRISTEFVNSKDLNLTRTFNPHPFVPQGSELNSRC
;
A
#
# COMPACT_ATOMS: atom_id res chain seq x y z
N VAL A 1 -15.73 6.11 -16.82
CA VAL A 1 -14.63 5.13 -16.67
C VAL A 1 -13.90 5.44 -15.36
N ILE A 2 -13.41 4.42 -14.66
CA ILE A 2 -12.63 4.57 -13.40
C ILE A 2 -11.27 3.89 -13.57
N ASN A 3 -10.23 4.43 -12.94
CA ASN A 3 -8.97 3.77 -12.68
C ASN A 3 -9.13 3.01 -11.38
N ALA A 4 -8.94 1.69 -11.37
CA ALA A 4 -9.27 0.88 -10.19
C ALA A 4 -8.37 -0.36 -10.07
N ALA A 5 -8.11 -0.77 -8.83
CA ALA A 5 -7.57 -2.07 -8.50
C ALA A 5 -8.72 -3.08 -8.33
N VAL A 6 -8.47 -4.32 -8.74
CA VAL A 6 -9.44 -5.42 -8.63
C VAL A 6 -8.80 -6.55 -7.82
N VAL A 7 -9.47 -6.96 -6.75
CA VAL A 7 -9.03 -8.10 -5.93
C VAL A 7 -9.74 -9.36 -6.42
N ILE A 8 -8.95 -10.35 -6.80
CA ILE A 8 -9.45 -11.62 -7.37
C ILE A 8 -8.89 -12.78 -6.56
N GLN A 9 -9.75 -13.74 -6.23
CA GLN A 9 -9.35 -14.96 -5.57
C GLN A 9 -10.14 -16.16 -6.13
N LYS A 10 -9.46 -17.21 -6.56
CA LYS A 10 -10.07 -18.45 -7.08
C LYS A 10 -11.15 -18.20 -8.14
N GLY A 11 -10.88 -17.27 -9.06
CA GLY A 11 -11.81 -16.91 -10.14
C GLY A 11 -13.00 -16.02 -9.72
N LYS A 12 -13.09 -15.62 -8.46
CA LYS A 12 -14.10 -14.67 -7.98
C LYS A 12 -13.49 -13.29 -7.83
N ILE A 13 -14.22 -12.28 -8.25
CA ILE A 13 -13.88 -10.88 -7.98
C ILE A 13 -14.42 -10.53 -6.60
N LEU A 14 -13.54 -10.17 -5.68
CA LEU A 14 -13.90 -9.86 -4.30
C LEU A 14 -14.28 -8.40 -4.11
N GLY A 15 -13.63 -7.49 -4.83
CA GLY A 15 -13.92 -6.06 -4.75
C GLY A 15 -13.16 -5.26 -5.78
N VAL A 16 -13.64 -4.03 -6.00
CA VAL A 16 -13.05 -3.04 -6.91
C VAL A 16 -12.75 -1.79 -6.09
N VAL A 17 -11.49 -1.37 -6.08
CA VAL A 17 -11.02 -0.16 -5.37
C VAL A 17 -10.70 0.93 -6.39
N PRO A 18 -11.57 1.92 -6.58
CA PRO A 18 -11.30 3.02 -7.48
C PRO A 18 -10.29 4.00 -6.87
N LYS A 19 -9.43 4.56 -7.72
CA LYS A 19 -8.47 5.60 -7.36
C LYS A 19 -9.19 6.84 -6.84
N THR A 20 -8.73 7.37 -5.70
CA THR A 20 -9.35 8.51 -5.03
C THR A 20 -8.90 9.83 -5.63
N TYR A 21 -7.59 10.02 -5.77
CA TYR A 21 -7.02 11.26 -6.28
C TYR A 21 -6.46 11.04 -7.69
N LEU A 22 -6.97 11.80 -8.65
CA LEU A 22 -6.55 11.75 -10.04
C LEU A 22 -5.63 12.93 -10.32
N PRO A 23 -4.32 12.73 -10.57
CA PRO A 23 -3.42 13.83 -10.88
C PRO A 23 -3.82 14.49 -12.20
N ASN A 24 -3.86 15.81 -12.20
CA ASN A 24 -4.22 16.62 -13.36
C ASN A 24 -3.37 17.89 -13.40
N TYR A 25 -2.06 17.71 -13.32
CA TYR A 25 -1.03 18.77 -13.31
C TYR A 25 0.23 18.25 -13.98
N LYS A 26 1.08 19.16 -14.50
CA LYS A 26 2.31 18.84 -15.23
C LYS A 26 2.04 17.84 -16.36
N GLU A 27 2.75 16.68 -16.35
CA GLU A 27 2.61 15.56 -17.28
C GLU A 27 1.32 14.76 -17.11
N PHE A 28 0.63 14.91 -15.98
CA PHE A 28 -0.56 14.12 -15.66
C PHE A 28 -1.86 14.81 -16.10
N TYR A 29 -2.78 14.04 -16.68
CA TYR A 29 -4.11 14.49 -17.11
C TYR A 29 -5.18 13.41 -16.94
N GLU A 30 -5.13 12.66 -15.83
CA GLU A 30 -6.03 11.52 -15.56
C GLU A 30 -7.51 11.94 -15.49
N GLN A 31 -7.82 13.14 -15.01
CA GLN A 31 -9.21 13.62 -14.92
C GLN A 31 -9.89 13.73 -16.28
N ARG A 32 -9.12 13.75 -17.37
CA ARG A 32 -9.67 13.72 -18.75
C ARG A 32 -10.33 12.38 -19.07
N TRP A 33 -9.86 11.30 -18.45
CA TRP A 33 -10.23 9.93 -18.80
C TRP A 33 -11.01 9.21 -17.71
N PHE A 34 -10.75 9.54 -16.46
CA PHE A 34 -11.25 8.80 -15.31
C PHE A 34 -12.08 9.67 -14.38
N THR A 35 -13.00 9.01 -13.68
CA THR A 35 -13.81 9.59 -12.60
C THR A 35 -13.20 9.16 -11.26
N SER A 36 -13.01 10.12 -10.37
CA SER A 36 -12.50 9.88 -9.01
C SER A 36 -13.49 9.06 -8.17
N ALA A 37 -12.96 8.23 -7.26
CA ALA A 37 -13.77 7.56 -6.24
C ALA A 37 -14.64 8.51 -5.41
N LEU A 38 -14.23 9.78 -5.27
CA LEU A 38 -15.00 10.81 -4.55
C LEU A 38 -16.28 11.23 -5.28
N GLN A 39 -16.35 10.98 -6.58
CA GLN A 39 -17.48 11.34 -7.45
C GLN A 39 -18.38 10.14 -7.77
N VAL A 40 -17.95 8.93 -7.42
CA VAL A 40 -18.72 7.71 -7.64
C VAL A 40 -19.68 7.51 -6.46
N SER A 41 -20.98 7.47 -6.75
CA SER A 41 -22.04 7.26 -5.75
C SER A 41 -22.33 5.78 -5.50
N GLU A 42 -22.07 4.94 -6.50
CA GLU A 42 -22.32 3.52 -6.46
C GLU A 42 -21.33 2.82 -5.53
N ASN A 43 -21.82 1.89 -4.72
CA ASN A 43 -21.01 1.05 -3.83
C ASN A 43 -20.82 -0.39 -4.36
N SER A 44 -21.27 -0.65 -5.57
CA SER A 44 -21.10 -1.93 -6.25
C SER A 44 -21.04 -1.75 -7.77
N VAL A 45 -20.43 -2.71 -8.45
CA VAL A 45 -20.30 -2.71 -9.90
C VAL A 45 -20.57 -4.13 -10.44
N ARG A 46 -21.15 -4.19 -11.63
CA ARG A 46 -21.24 -5.44 -12.39
C ARG A 46 -19.99 -5.60 -13.26
N LEU A 47 -19.18 -6.62 -12.96
CA LEU A 47 -17.96 -6.93 -13.67
C LEU A 47 -17.87 -8.43 -13.95
N CYS A 48 -17.60 -8.84 -15.19
CA CYS A 48 -17.52 -10.25 -15.60
C CYS A 48 -18.71 -11.10 -15.12
N GLY A 49 -19.92 -10.57 -15.20
CA GLY A 49 -21.15 -11.25 -14.78
C GLY A 49 -21.38 -11.29 -13.26
N GLN A 50 -20.46 -10.79 -12.46
CA GLN A 50 -20.56 -10.72 -11.00
C GLN A 50 -20.99 -9.31 -10.56
N ILE A 51 -21.76 -9.19 -9.48
CA ILE A 51 -22.02 -7.92 -8.77
C ILE A 51 -21.10 -7.92 -7.56
N VAL A 52 -20.19 -6.96 -7.51
CA VAL A 52 -19.11 -6.92 -6.51
C VAL A 52 -19.06 -5.57 -5.82
N PRO A 53 -18.63 -5.52 -4.54
CA PRO A 53 -18.43 -4.27 -3.82
C PRO A 53 -17.42 -3.36 -4.54
N MET A 54 -17.69 -2.07 -4.53
CA MET A 54 -16.81 -1.03 -5.08
C MET A 54 -16.72 0.15 -4.13
N GLY A 55 -15.49 0.56 -3.82
CA GLY A 55 -15.24 1.72 -2.95
C GLY A 55 -13.78 1.84 -2.55
N ASN A 56 -13.35 3.04 -2.18
CA ASN A 56 -12.01 3.31 -1.66
C ASN A 56 -11.86 3.01 -0.15
N ASN A 57 -12.92 2.49 0.46
CA ASN A 57 -13.01 2.09 1.86
C ASN A 57 -13.14 0.57 2.02
N LEU A 58 -12.68 -0.23 1.06
CA LEU A 58 -12.71 -1.68 1.16
C LEU A 58 -11.52 -2.19 1.99
N LEU A 59 -11.81 -3.09 2.93
CA LEU A 59 -10.82 -3.87 3.68
C LEU A 59 -11.02 -5.35 3.36
N PHE A 60 -9.93 -6.02 3.02
CA PHE A 60 -9.91 -7.43 2.71
C PHE A 60 -9.32 -8.21 3.88
N GLU A 61 -10.12 -9.10 4.47
CA GLU A 61 -9.75 -9.85 5.66
C GLU A 61 -9.31 -11.26 5.29
N THR A 62 -8.10 -11.62 5.68
CA THR A 62 -7.61 -13.01 5.68
C THR A 62 -7.68 -13.56 7.10
N ALA A 63 -7.36 -14.84 7.29
CA ALA A 63 -7.25 -15.42 8.64
C ALA A 63 -6.15 -14.75 9.49
N GLU A 64 -5.11 -14.25 8.85
CA GLU A 64 -3.91 -13.74 9.52
C GLU A 64 -3.81 -12.21 9.56
N THR A 65 -4.36 -11.52 8.57
CA THR A 65 -4.20 -10.07 8.45
C THR A 65 -5.35 -9.42 7.68
N THR A 66 -5.44 -8.10 7.81
CA THR A 66 -6.36 -7.27 7.02
C THR A 66 -5.56 -6.31 6.16
N PHE A 67 -5.88 -6.22 4.87
CA PHE A 67 -5.21 -5.29 3.98
C PHE A 67 -6.19 -4.33 3.30
N GLY A 68 -5.64 -3.17 2.92
CA GLY A 68 -6.30 -2.17 2.10
C GLY A 68 -5.48 -1.82 0.87
N ILE A 69 -6.09 -1.13 -0.07
CA ILE A 69 -5.47 -0.74 -1.33
C ILE A 69 -5.68 0.75 -1.58
N GLU A 70 -4.62 1.41 -2.04
CA GLU A 70 -4.68 2.74 -2.64
C GLU A 70 -3.89 2.75 -3.96
N ILE A 71 -4.05 3.76 -4.79
CA ILE A 71 -3.48 3.75 -6.13
C ILE A 71 -2.65 5.02 -6.39
N CYS A 72 -1.35 4.82 -6.61
CA CYS A 72 -0.42 5.83 -7.12
C CYS A 72 -0.53 7.18 -6.38
N GLU A 73 -1.14 8.19 -7.00
CA GLU A 73 -1.33 9.55 -6.50
C GLU A 73 -2.00 9.61 -5.11
N ASP A 74 -2.76 8.58 -4.75
CA ASP A 74 -3.41 8.52 -3.44
C ASP A 74 -2.39 8.67 -2.29
N LEU A 75 -1.17 8.10 -2.45
CA LEU A 75 -0.08 8.25 -1.48
C LEU A 75 0.43 9.70 -1.36
N TRP A 76 0.40 10.46 -2.46
CA TRP A 76 0.94 11.83 -2.51
C TRP A 76 -0.02 12.87 -1.94
N ALA A 77 -1.27 12.49 -1.70
CA ALA A 77 -2.26 13.35 -1.10
C ALA A 77 -1.88 13.73 0.35
N THR A 78 -2.28 14.92 0.78
CA THR A 78 -2.05 15.38 2.16
C THR A 78 -2.65 14.44 3.20
N VAL A 79 -3.81 13.85 2.88
CA VAL A 79 -4.46 12.80 3.68
C VAL A 79 -4.70 11.60 2.77
N PRO A 80 -3.73 10.66 2.67
CA PRO A 80 -3.87 9.47 1.85
C PRO A 80 -5.00 8.56 2.32
N PRO A 81 -5.69 7.84 1.43
CA PRO A 81 -6.68 6.82 1.79
C PRO A 81 -6.15 5.79 2.78
N SER A 82 -4.87 5.41 2.66
CA SER A 82 -4.18 4.49 3.58
C SER A 82 -4.26 4.93 5.04
N SER A 83 -4.31 6.23 5.34
CA SER A 83 -4.48 6.73 6.70
C SER A 83 -5.82 6.29 7.30
N SER A 84 -6.91 6.46 6.56
CA SER A 84 -8.24 6.00 6.99
C SER A 84 -8.34 4.48 7.03
N LEU A 85 -7.80 3.80 6.02
CA LEU A 85 -7.79 2.32 5.95
C LEU A 85 -7.05 1.72 7.15
N ALA A 86 -5.88 2.26 7.51
CA ALA A 86 -5.10 1.80 8.67
C ALA A 86 -5.84 2.03 9.99
N LEU A 87 -6.44 3.21 10.20
CA LEU A 87 -7.24 3.52 11.37
C LEU A 87 -8.47 2.61 11.50
N GLN A 88 -9.01 2.14 10.37
CA GLN A 88 -10.14 1.21 10.34
C GLN A 88 -9.72 -0.26 10.36
N GLY A 89 -8.42 -0.55 10.41
CA GLY A 89 -7.92 -1.89 10.69
C GLY A 89 -7.02 -2.52 9.64
N ALA A 90 -6.74 -1.86 8.50
CA ALA A 90 -5.74 -2.37 7.57
C ALA A 90 -4.37 -2.45 8.26
N GLU A 91 -3.77 -3.61 8.25
CA GLU A 91 -2.42 -3.86 8.78
C GLU A 91 -1.38 -3.81 7.67
N ILE A 92 -1.81 -4.09 6.44
CA ILE A 92 -1.00 -3.99 5.24
C ILE A 92 -1.70 -3.09 4.23
N ILE A 93 -0.95 -2.20 3.60
CA ILE A 93 -1.42 -1.35 2.51
C ILE A 93 -0.69 -1.74 1.23
N PHE A 94 -1.43 -1.97 0.17
CA PHE A 94 -0.90 -2.13 -1.18
C PHE A 94 -1.11 -0.85 -1.97
N ASN A 95 -0.07 -0.38 -2.65
CA ASN A 95 -0.16 0.72 -3.60
C ASN A 95 0.29 0.24 -4.99
N LEU A 96 -0.63 0.28 -5.93
CA LEU A 96 -0.37 -0.03 -7.34
C LEU A 96 -0.17 1.28 -8.08
N SER A 97 0.98 1.44 -8.72
CA SER A 97 1.42 2.72 -9.24
C SER A 97 1.90 2.63 -10.69
N ALA A 98 1.77 3.72 -11.40
CA ALA A 98 2.51 4.04 -12.62
C ALA A 98 3.20 5.40 -12.37
N ASP A 99 4.13 5.40 -11.41
CA ASP A 99 4.84 6.58 -10.97
C ASP A 99 6.05 6.81 -11.88
N ASP A 100 6.08 7.96 -12.55
CA ASP A 100 7.18 8.35 -13.41
C ASP A 100 8.44 8.66 -12.61
N GLU A 101 9.59 8.53 -13.24
CA GLU A 101 10.87 8.77 -12.60
C GLU A 101 11.41 10.15 -12.97
N GLY A 102 11.80 10.90 -11.96
CA GLY A 102 12.46 12.19 -12.08
C GLY A 102 13.74 12.27 -11.25
N ILE A 103 14.60 13.22 -11.57
CA ILE A 103 15.85 13.41 -10.82
C ILE A 103 15.53 13.72 -9.34
N GLY A 104 16.03 12.87 -8.44
CA GLY A 104 15.82 13.00 -6.99
C GLY A 104 14.46 12.48 -6.48
N LYS A 105 13.52 12.14 -7.34
CA LYS A 105 12.18 11.68 -6.96
C LYS A 105 12.18 10.38 -6.18
N HIS A 106 13.07 9.44 -6.53
CA HIS A 106 13.16 8.15 -5.84
C HIS A 106 13.42 8.28 -4.34
N ASN A 107 14.35 9.15 -3.93
CA ASN A 107 14.64 9.35 -2.51
C ASN A 107 13.43 9.96 -1.77
N TYR A 108 12.73 10.87 -2.42
CA TYR A 108 11.50 11.43 -1.89
C TYR A 108 10.40 10.38 -1.76
N LEU A 109 10.20 9.55 -2.79
CA LEU A 109 9.25 8.42 -2.77
C LEU A 109 9.54 7.46 -1.61
N CYS A 110 10.81 7.04 -1.46
CA CYS A 110 11.22 6.17 -0.35
C CYS A 110 10.91 6.80 1.01
N SER A 111 11.20 8.10 1.18
CA SER A 111 10.90 8.83 2.42
C SER A 111 9.40 8.92 2.67
N LEU A 112 8.61 9.15 1.62
CA LEU A 112 7.16 9.26 1.70
C LEU A 112 6.53 7.93 2.12
N ILE A 113 6.93 6.80 1.50
CA ILE A 113 6.45 5.46 1.84
C ILE A 113 6.87 5.10 3.27
N SER A 114 8.13 5.35 3.64
CA SER A 114 8.64 5.11 4.99
C SER A 114 7.80 5.84 6.04
N GLN A 115 7.57 7.13 5.84
CA GLN A 115 6.77 7.93 6.77
C GLN A 115 5.31 7.49 6.82
N GLN A 116 4.71 7.13 5.67
CA GLN A 116 3.33 6.67 5.63
C GLN A 116 3.17 5.32 6.33
N SER A 117 4.09 4.37 6.09
CA SER A 117 4.16 3.09 6.79
C SER A 117 4.28 3.28 8.31
N ALA A 118 5.18 4.17 8.76
CA ALA A 118 5.40 4.47 10.18
C ALA A 118 4.19 5.14 10.84
N ARG A 119 3.59 6.16 10.19
CA ARG A 119 2.40 6.86 10.74
C ARG A 119 1.18 5.95 10.83
N CYS A 120 1.02 5.05 9.87
CA CYS A 120 -0.05 4.08 9.85
C CYS A 120 0.25 2.85 10.71
N ILE A 121 1.46 2.70 11.22
CA ILE A 121 1.95 1.51 11.93
C ILE A 121 1.52 0.28 11.12
N SER A 122 2.04 0.14 9.91
CA SER A 122 1.58 -0.85 8.93
C SER A 122 2.70 -1.37 8.05
N GLY A 123 2.48 -2.54 7.47
CA GLY A 123 3.18 -2.94 6.25
C GLY A 123 2.74 -2.06 5.07
N TYR A 124 3.67 -1.68 4.21
CA TYR A 124 3.35 -0.92 2.99
C TYR A 124 4.08 -1.54 1.81
N VAL A 125 3.31 -1.99 0.83
CA VAL A 125 3.80 -2.68 -0.36
C VAL A 125 3.50 -1.81 -1.58
N PHE A 126 4.55 -1.29 -2.19
CA PHE A 126 4.47 -0.42 -3.36
C PHE A 126 5.00 -1.16 -4.59
N SER A 127 4.24 -1.11 -5.68
CA SER A 127 4.64 -1.68 -6.96
C SER A 127 4.31 -0.69 -8.08
N SER A 128 5.31 -0.32 -8.87
CA SER A 128 5.19 0.66 -9.95
C SER A 128 5.60 0.08 -11.29
N SER A 129 5.05 0.67 -12.33
CA SER A 129 5.40 0.41 -13.73
C SER A 129 6.90 0.45 -13.97
N GLY A 130 7.39 -0.37 -14.88
CA GLY A 130 8.79 -0.49 -15.24
C GLY A 130 9.00 -0.56 -16.74
N PHE A 131 10.08 -1.19 -17.15
CA PHE A 131 10.41 -1.41 -18.55
C PHE A 131 9.29 -2.18 -19.27
N GLY A 132 8.98 -1.75 -20.48
CA GLY A 132 7.91 -2.34 -21.31
C GLY A 132 6.57 -1.62 -21.23
N GLU A 133 6.37 -0.73 -20.26
CA GLU A 133 5.20 0.13 -20.24
C GLU A 133 5.22 1.15 -21.37
N SER A 134 4.04 1.40 -21.96
CA SER A 134 3.89 2.41 -23.00
C SER A 134 4.04 3.80 -22.40
N THR A 135 5.01 4.56 -22.91
CA THR A 135 5.23 5.93 -22.46
C THR A 135 5.54 6.83 -23.65
N THR A 136 5.01 8.05 -23.63
CA THR A 136 5.32 9.09 -24.60
C THR A 136 6.29 10.10 -24.00
N ASP A 137 6.02 10.53 -22.78
CA ASP A 137 6.65 11.71 -22.16
C ASP A 137 7.38 11.38 -20.84
N VAL A 138 7.24 10.16 -20.33
CA VAL A 138 7.72 9.78 -19.00
C VAL A 138 8.56 8.51 -19.04
N VAL A 139 9.35 8.29 -17.98
CA VAL A 139 10.18 7.10 -17.79
C VAL A 139 9.75 6.41 -16.51
N PHE A 140 9.64 5.10 -16.55
CA PHE A 140 9.31 4.27 -15.40
C PHE A 140 10.51 3.46 -14.93
N ALA A 141 10.78 3.48 -13.63
CA ALA A 141 11.95 2.82 -13.04
C ALA A 141 11.69 1.39 -12.54
N GLY A 142 10.44 0.95 -12.47
CA GLY A 142 10.09 -0.38 -11.94
C GLY A 142 10.31 -0.50 -10.42
N ASN A 143 9.94 0.55 -9.67
CA ASN A 143 10.10 0.54 -8.22
C ASN A 143 9.17 -0.50 -7.59
N GLY A 144 9.76 -1.52 -6.93
CA GLY A 144 9.10 -2.40 -5.97
C GLY A 144 9.67 -2.15 -4.58
N LEU A 145 8.83 -1.84 -3.60
CA LEU A 145 9.28 -1.46 -2.26
C LEU A 145 8.37 -2.11 -1.21
N ILE A 146 8.97 -2.73 -0.19
CA ILE A 146 8.24 -3.29 0.95
C ILE A 146 8.77 -2.62 2.21
N TYR A 147 7.88 -1.96 2.94
CA TYR A 147 8.17 -1.32 4.23
C TYR A 147 7.31 -1.93 5.33
N GLU A 148 7.83 -1.88 6.56
CA GLU A 148 7.13 -2.23 7.78
C GLU A 148 7.44 -1.19 8.85
N ASN A 149 6.40 -0.52 9.35
CA ASN A 149 6.53 0.49 10.42
C ASN A 149 7.69 1.48 10.18
N GLY A 150 7.84 1.92 8.92
CA GLY A 150 8.87 2.87 8.49
C GLY A 150 10.20 2.27 8.03
N TYR A 151 10.44 0.99 8.28
CA TYR A 151 11.68 0.32 7.91
C TYR A 151 11.56 -0.35 6.54
N LEU A 152 12.56 -0.15 5.69
CA LEU A 152 12.65 -0.83 4.39
C LEU A 152 13.01 -2.31 4.61
N LEU A 153 12.16 -3.21 4.13
CA LEU A 153 12.39 -4.66 4.18
C LEU A 153 12.98 -5.20 2.88
N ALA A 154 12.46 -4.75 1.74
CA ALA A 154 12.95 -5.17 0.43
C ALA A 154 12.71 -4.08 -0.62
N ARG A 155 13.56 -4.09 -1.64
CA ARG A 155 13.41 -3.23 -2.82
C ARG A 155 13.87 -3.95 -4.09
N SER A 156 13.23 -3.62 -5.23
CA SER A 156 13.69 -4.03 -6.56
C SER A 156 14.89 -3.21 -7.02
N GLU A 157 15.58 -3.70 -8.02
CA GLU A 157 16.55 -2.92 -8.79
C GLU A 157 15.80 -1.99 -9.75
N ARG A 158 16.23 -0.73 -9.81
CA ARG A 158 15.62 0.28 -10.69
C ARG A 158 16.17 0.17 -12.09
N PHE A 159 15.31 0.50 -13.06
CA PHE A 159 15.65 0.47 -14.48
C PHE A 159 16.13 -0.91 -14.98
N CYS A 160 15.74 -1.98 -14.29
CA CYS A 160 16.00 -3.32 -14.74
C CYS A 160 15.14 -3.64 -15.98
N LEU A 161 15.74 -4.28 -16.97
CA LEU A 161 15.05 -4.69 -18.20
C LEU A 161 14.40 -6.07 -18.09
N GLU A 162 14.75 -6.80 -17.04
CA GLU A 162 14.25 -8.13 -16.74
C GLU A 162 13.12 -8.09 -15.71
N GLU A 163 12.29 -9.11 -15.68
CA GLU A 163 11.26 -9.30 -14.67
C GLU A 163 11.89 -9.46 -13.28
N GLN A 164 11.29 -8.84 -12.28
CA GLN A 164 11.74 -8.93 -10.91
C GLN A 164 10.59 -9.33 -9.98
N LEU A 165 10.89 -10.19 -9.02
CA LEU A 165 10.01 -10.53 -7.92
C LEU A 165 10.75 -10.27 -6.60
N ILE A 166 10.22 -9.37 -5.78
CA ILE A 166 10.70 -9.16 -4.41
C ILE A 166 9.75 -9.83 -3.43
N ILE A 167 10.31 -10.54 -2.46
CA ILE A 167 9.56 -11.25 -1.42
C ILE A 167 10.14 -10.86 -0.07
N ASN A 168 9.28 -10.59 0.90
CA ASN A 168 9.68 -10.41 2.30
C ASN A 168 8.52 -10.75 3.24
N GLU A 169 8.83 -10.89 4.52
CA GLU A 169 7.89 -11.19 5.58
C GLU A 169 7.57 -9.93 6.38
N ILE A 170 6.28 -9.68 6.62
CA ILE A 170 5.80 -8.56 7.45
C ILE A 170 5.34 -9.14 8.80
N ASP A 171 5.85 -8.62 9.91
CA ASP A 171 5.48 -9.01 11.26
C ASP A 171 4.18 -8.31 11.70
N VAL A 172 3.05 -8.94 11.37
CA VAL A 172 1.72 -8.43 11.71
C VAL A 172 1.49 -8.39 13.22
N GLU A 173 2.06 -9.31 13.98
CA GLU A 173 1.92 -9.31 15.44
C GLU A 173 2.68 -8.14 16.09
N CYS A 174 3.84 -7.79 15.56
CA CYS A 174 4.56 -6.58 15.96
C CYS A 174 3.75 -5.32 15.67
N ILE A 175 3.15 -5.22 14.47
CA ILE A 175 2.24 -4.12 14.08
C ILE A 175 1.08 -4.01 15.07
N ARG A 176 0.44 -5.12 15.43
CA ARG A 176 -0.67 -5.17 16.39
C ARG A 176 -0.23 -4.75 17.80
N ALA A 177 0.94 -5.22 18.23
CA ALA A 177 1.50 -4.87 19.54
C ALA A 177 1.76 -3.36 19.63
N GLU A 178 2.38 -2.79 18.61
CA GLU A 178 2.66 -1.35 18.53
C GLU A 178 1.37 -0.51 18.55
N ARG A 179 0.37 -0.89 17.76
CA ARG A 179 -0.94 -0.20 17.74
C ARG A 179 -1.67 -0.26 19.08
N ARG A 180 -1.50 -1.34 19.85
CA ARG A 180 -2.12 -1.49 21.19
C ARG A 180 -1.56 -0.53 22.23
N VAL A 181 -0.27 -0.25 22.17
CA VAL A 181 0.39 0.63 23.14
C VAL A 181 0.39 2.11 22.71
N ASN A 182 0.16 2.40 21.43
CA ASN A 182 0.17 3.74 20.89
C ASN A 182 -1.19 4.45 21.13
N THR A 183 -1.24 5.24 22.20
CA THR A 183 -2.45 5.98 22.59
C THR A 183 -2.87 7.02 21.55
N THR A 184 -1.91 7.61 20.83
CA THR A 184 -2.19 8.56 19.74
C THR A 184 -2.88 7.87 18.57
N PHE A 185 -2.43 6.67 18.19
CA PHE A 185 -3.10 5.89 17.16
C PHE A 185 -4.55 5.53 17.56
N ALA A 186 -4.75 5.12 18.82
CA ALA A 186 -6.08 4.83 19.38
C ALA A 186 -7.00 6.07 19.36
N ALA A 187 -6.48 7.24 19.73
CA ALA A 187 -7.25 8.49 19.69
C ALA A 187 -7.62 8.89 18.26
N ASN A 188 -6.71 8.74 17.30
CA ASN A 188 -7.00 8.97 15.88
C ASN A 188 -8.06 8.00 15.35
N LYS A 189 -7.99 6.73 15.74
CA LYS A 189 -9.00 5.73 15.37
C LYS A 189 -10.40 6.13 15.83
N ALA A 190 -10.53 6.61 17.07
CA ALA A 190 -11.81 7.06 17.62
C ALA A 190 -12.42 8.27 16.88
N ASN A 191 -11.58 9.04 16.20
CA ASN A 191 -11.97 10.24 15.45
C ASN A 191 -11.71 10.09 13.94
N CYS A 192 -11.66 8.86 13.43
CA CYS A 192 -11.35 8.60 12.03
C CYS A 192 -12.38 9.25 11.11
N PRO A 193 -11.96 10.16 10.23
CA PRO A 193 -12.86 10.77 9.27
C PRO A 193 -13.18 9.81 8.11
N GLY A 194 -14.33 10.00 7.50
CA GLY A 194 -14.71 9.30 6.27
C GLY A 194 -15.78 8.25 6.46
N LYS A 195 -15.99 7.47 5.40
CA LYS A 195 -16.98 6.37 5.40
C LYS A 195 -16.43 5.19 6.19
N GLU A 196 -17.30 4.49 6.89
CA GLU A 196 -16.96 3.22 7.51
C GLU A 196 -16.46 2.20 6.48
N ALA A 197 -15.47 1.40 6.85
CA ALA A 197 -14.91 0.41 5.95
C ALA A 197 -15.87 -0.75 5.70
N ILE A 198 -15.95 -1.15 4.45
CA ILE A 198 -16.64 -2.37 4.04
C ILE A 198 -15.64 -3.53 4.13
N ARG A 199 -15.93 -4.51 4.99
CA ARG A 199 -15.07 -5.66 5.22
C ARG A 199 -15.47 -6.81 4.33
N ILE A 200 -14.48 -7.37 3.65
CA ILE A 200 -14.64 -8.45 2.68
C ILE A 200 -13.77 -9.61 3.14
N SER A 201 -14.41 -10.71 3.53
CA SER A 201 -13.69 -11.92 3.91
C SER A 201 -13.08 -12.59 2.68
N THR A 202 -11.83 -13.01 2.82
CA THR A 202 -11.11 -13.77 1.81
C THR A 202 -10.85 -15.19 2.31
N GLU A 203 -10.66 -16.12 1.38
CA GLU A 203 -10.23 -17.47 1.73
C GLU A 203 -8.70 -17.48 1.88
N PHE A 204 -8.20 -17.77 3.06
CA PHE A 204 -6.77 -17.92 3.29
C PHE A 204 -6.34 -19.36 3.02
N VAL A 205 -5.23 -19.52 2.29
CA VAL A 205 -4.57 -20.81 2.12
C VAL A 205 -3.38 -20.84 3.08
N ASN A 206 -3.54 -21.51 4.23
CA ASN A 206 -2.46 -21.67 5.18
C ASN A 206 -1.38 -22.59 4.59
N SER A 207 -0.14 -22.11 4.48
CA SER A 207 1.02 -22.96 4.20
C SER A 207 1.46 -23.57 5.54
N LYS A 208 1.46 -24.91 5.63
CA LYS A 208 1.90 -25.61 6.82
C LYS A 208 3.42 -25.51 7.05
N ASP A 209 4.15 -25.16 6.01
CA ASP A 209 5.62 -25.09 6.02
C ASP A 209 6.09 -23.64 5.82
N LEU A 210 5.84 -22.80 6.82
CA LEU A 210 6.37 -21.44 6.84
C LEU A 210 7.81 -21.47 7.39
N ASN A 211 8.79 -21.36 6.51
CA ASN A 211 10.18 -21.13 6.89
C ASN A 211 10.44 -19.63 6.90
N LEU A 212 10.56 -19.03 8.07
CA LEU A 212 10.93 -17.63 8.22
C LEU A 212 12.36 -17.42 7.71
N THR A 213 12.52 -16.49 6.78
CA THR A 213 13.82 -16.06 6.26
C THR A 213 14.34 -14.80 6.97
N ARG A 214 13.45 -14.11 7.67
CA ARG A 214 13.74 -12.89 8.42
C ARG A 214 14.51 -13.21 9.70
N THR A 215 15.58 -12.46 9.94
CA THR A 215 16.32 -12.50 11.21
C THR A 215 15.89 -11.34 12.11
N PHE A 216 15.63 -11.64 13.37
CA PHE A 216 15.31 -10.63 14.37
C PHE A 216 16.56 -10.32 15.20
N ASN A 217 16.80 -9.03 15.47
CA ASN A 217 17.89 -8.63 16.35
C ASN A 217 17.56 -9.07 17.80
N PRO A 218 18.34 -9.99 18.41
CA PRO A 218 18.09 -10.42 19.78
C PRO A 218 18.40 -9.34 20.82
N HIS A 219 19.07 -8.27 20.41
CA HIS A 219 19.48 -7.14 21.26
C HIS A 219 19.02 -5.80 20.66
N PRO A 220 17.69 -5.54 20.61
CA PRO A 220 17.15 -4.36 19.91
C PRO A 220 17.55 -3.02 20.55
N PHE A 221 18.03 -3.04 21.79
CA PHE A 221 18.47 -1.85 22.52
C PHE A 221 19.98 -1.59 22.43
N VAL A 222 20.72 -2.50 21.79
CA VAL A 222 22.17 -2.33 21.59
C VAL A 222 22.42 -1.82 20.19
N PRO A 223 22.95 -0.57 20.02
CA PRO A 223 23.30 -0.03 18.72
C PRO A 223 24.35 -0.91 18.03
N GLN A 224 24.18 -1.14 16.73
CA GLN A 224 25.09 -1.97 15.94
C GLN A 224 25.73 -1.14 14.80
N GLY A 225 27.00 -1.44 14.49
CA GLY A 225 27.70 -0.87 13.35
C GLY A 225 27.83 0.66 13.39
N SER A 226 27.53 1.32 12.27
CA SER A 226 27.65 2.78 12.14
C SER A 226 26.66 3.57 13.01
N GLU A 227 25.62 2.94 13.54
CA GLU A 227 24.66 3.59 14.45
C GLU A 227 25.30 3.93 15.81
N LEU A 228 26.35 3.20 16.21
CA LEU A 228 27.07 3.48 17.46
C LEU A 228 27.70 4.89 17.44
N ASN A 229 28.21 5.33 16.29
CA ASN A 229 28.85 6.62 16.12
C ASN A 229 27.86 7.79 15.99
N SER A 230 26.61 7.53 15.66
CA SER A 230 25.58 8.56 15.48
C SER A 230 24.75 8.82 16.75
N ARG A 231 24.89 7.99 17.78
CA ARG A 231 24.14 8.08 19.05
C ARG A 231 25.02 8.42 20.25
N CYS A 232 26.33 8.49 20.07
CA CYS A 232 27.30 9.00 21.02
C CYS A 232 27.85 10.36 20.57
#